data_75c1c5697dad78f30fb25d15c46b7831
#
_entry.id   75c1c5697dad78f30fb25d15c46b7831
#
_cell.length_a   1.000
_cell.length_b   1.000
_cell.length_c   1.000
_cell.angle_alpha   90.00
_cell.angle_beta   90.00
_cell.angle_gamma   90.00
#
_symmetry.space_group_name_H-M   'P 1'
#
loop_
_entity.id
_entity.type
_entity.pdbx_description
1 polymer ?
#
loop_
_entity_poly.entity_id
_entity_poly.type
_entity_poly.pdbx_seq_one_letter_code
_entity_poly.pdbx_strand_id
1 'polypeptide(L)'
;MEKFEKVLIIADHDFDKETYPDKPNKSAPDKTGQAEAWRLAETLKKQAYTLGKQNFSCKAVMPGQAGHDANDALRSGQLQEFIDGLEDIPEKFQSDEDFEGQTGLVVVRASTVKIKPIKWIWPGILAAGKFVLLAGDPGLGKSQVSLFICSVISNGGQWPVSGEIYNEKDNILILSAEDGNNDVIVPRLKAVKADLERIHIIEAVKTEDGKEKTFDLSNDVEKLEKLAMLVDNVKMIIIDPISAYLGKIDSHRNTEVRNALNPVIKFCEEIGACLLCVTHLNKGGGSGNALSRVTGSIAFSAAARASFVITRDPDNPDRRLMLPLKNNLAKDTHGFAYKIEEKEVSGIITTCVAWESDKINLSAEEVLTTQGGKAENKLFAEEFLREELKDGFEIPSNELYKRAEEHGISPKVLWNTKDKIGAKACKKGFNEGWVWYLPIVTDNEDSQNTKIPEDSLIHKRNLGGILAKPESSHGTFKETI
;
A
#
# COMPACT_ATOMS: atom_id res chain seq x y z
N MET A 1 33.22 4.80 41.48
CA MET A 1 31.91 5.40 41.74
C MET A 1 31.37 5.20 43.17
N GLU A 2 31.88 4.28 43.94
CA GLU A 2 31.36 4.04 45.32
C GLU A 2 31.68 5.15 46.34
N LYS A 3 32.65 6.00 46.04
CA LYS A 3 33.18 7.00 47.02
C LYS A 3 32.73 8.45 46.77
N PHE A 4 32.13 8.75 45.59
CA PHE A 4 31.85 10.13 45.22
C PHE A 4 30.35 10.35 45.01
N GLU A 5 29.81 11.43 45.59
CA GLU A 5 28.44 11.87 45.40
C GLU A 5 28.32 12.88 44.23
N LYS A 6 29.41 13.57 43.90
CA LYS A 6 29.48 14.55 42.82
C LYS A 6 30.72 14.31 41.96
N VAL A 7 30.55 14.39 40.66
CA VAL A 7 31.62 14.30 39.66
C VAL A 7 31.49 15.45 38.68
N LEU A 8 32.59 16.16 38.44
CA LEU A 8 32.73 17.12 37.37
C LEU A 8 33.60 16.51 36.26
N ILE A 9 33.13 16.55 35.04
CA ILE A 9 33.88 16.18 33.85
C ILE A 9 34.22 17.46 33.12
N ILE A 10 35.50 17.83 33.08
CA ILE A 10 35.99 19.05 32.48
C ILE A 10 36.40 18.74 31.04
N ALA A 11 35.73 19.37 30.09
CA ALA A 11 36.09 19.32 28.68
C ALA A 11 37.07 20.41 28.31
N ASP A 12 37.88 20.19 27.28
CA ASP A 12 38.68 21.24 26.69
C ASP A 12 37.77 22.29 26.04
N HIS A 13 38.12 23.56 26.20
CA HIS A 13 37.50 24.65 25.48
C HIS A 13 38.37 24.96 24.26
N ASP A 14 38.06 24.32 23.15
CA ASP A 14 38.82 24.43 21.89
C ASP A 14 38.75 25.87 21.32
N PHE A 15 39.85 26.26 20.66
CA PHE A 15 39.93 27.57 20.00
C PHE A 15 39.00 27.64 18.77
N ASP A 16 38.19 28.68 18.73
CA ASP A 16 37.42 29.05 17.52
C ASP A 16 38.34 29.82 16.55
N LYS A 17 38.40 29.37 15.30
CA LYS A 17 39.23 29.97 14.27
C LYS A 17 38.84 31.40 13.87
N GLU A 18 37.55 31.73 14.04
CA GLU A 18 37.08 33.09 13.78
C GLU A 18 37.59 34.06 14.84
N THR A 19 37.70 33.59 16.09
CA THR A 19 38.15 34.41 17.22
C THR A 19 39.69 34.34 17.43
N TYR A 20 40.35 33.26 16.98
CA TYR A 20 41.78 33.04 17.14
C TYR A 20 42.43 32.53 15.85
N PRO A 21 42.57 33.40 14.79
CA PRO A 21 43.02 32.96 13.47
C PRO A 21 44.48 32.46 13.43
N ASP A 22 45.33 32.88 14.38
CA ASP A 22 46.77 32.53 14.44
C ASP A 22 47.06 31.25 15.17
N LYS A 23 46.06 30.57 15.73
CA LYS A 23 46.24 29.29 16.40
C LYS A 23 46.17 28.13 15.41
N PRO A 24 47.04 27.11 15.53
CA PRO A 24 46.98 25.95 14.66
C PRO A 24 45.63 25.29 14.75
N ASN A 25 45.06 25.02 13.58
CA ASN A 25 43.81 24.30 13.43
C ASN A 25 43.98 22.90 14.00
N LYS A 26 43.61 22.67 15.26
CA LYS A 26 43.26 21.34 15.70
C LYS A 26 41.91 21.08 15.05
N SER A 27 41.97 20.35 13.98
CA SER A 27 40.89 20.02 13.10
C SER A 27 39.78 19.31 13.85
N ALA A 28 38.87 20.05 14.34
CA ALA A 28 37.51 19.59 14.52
C ALA A 28 36.63 20.82 14.60
N PRO A 29 35.80 21.01 13.59
CA PRO A 29 34.74 22.01 13.66
C PRO A 29 33.69 21.69 14.74
N ASP A 30 33.88 20.70 15.52
CA ASP A 30 32.84 19.94 16.20
C ASP A 30 32.95 19.88 17.72
N LYS A 31 33.92 20.57 18.31
CA LYS A 31 34.03 20.62 19.79
C LYS A 31 33.88 19.24 20.42
N THR A 32 34.55 18.25 19.86
CA THR A 32 34.49 16.82 20.19
C THR A 32 34.71 16.57 21.69
N GLY A 33 35.68 17.28 22.31
CA GLY A 33 35.96 17.15 23.72
C GLY A 33 34.78 17.52 24.63
N GLN A 34 34.02 18.54 24.26
CA GLN A 34 32.82 18.99 25.01
C GLN A 34 31.67 17.99 24.88
N ALA A 35 31.45 17.50 23.66
CA ALA A 35 30.44 16.46 23.41
C ALA A 35 30.75 15.13 24.12
N GLU A 36 32.02 14.72 24.15
CA GLU A 36 32.46 13.54 24.85
C GLU A 36 32.32 13.67 26.38
N ALA A 37 32.66 14.82 26.94
CA ALA A 37 32.51 15.11 28.37
C ALA A 37 31.02 15.05 28.77
N TRP A 38 30.15 15.63 27.98
CA TRP A 38 28.70 15.57 28.22
C TRP A 38 28.17 14.13 28.20
N ARG A 39 28.55 13.33 27.19
CA ARG A 39 28.16 11.92 27.10
C ARG A 39 28.64 11.08 28.27
N LEU A 40 29.86 11.31 28.66
CA LEU A 40 30.40 10.61 29.83
C LEU A 40 29.62 10.97 31.09
N ALA A 41 29.23 12.24 31.25
CA ALA A 41 28.39 12.68 32.36
C ALA A 41 27.03 11.97 32.37
N GLU A 42 26.35 11.91 31.22
CA GLU A 42 25.06 11.21 31.10
C GLU A 42 25.18 9.70 31.31
N THR A 43 26.25 9.09 30.80
CA THR A 43 26.53 7.66 31.02
C THR A 43 26.72 7.35 32.50
N LEU A 44 27.48 8.17 33.22
CA LEU A 44 27.70 8.00 34.64
C LEU A 44 26.44 8.21 35.47
N LYS A 45 25.58 9.18 35.10
CA LYS A 45 24.25 9.37 35.71
C LYS A 45 23.39 8.11 35.56
N LYS A 46 23.31 7.56 34.34
CA LYS A 46 22.54 6.33 34.05
C LYS A 46 23.05 5.13 34.85
N GLN A 47 24.37 4.94 34.89
CA GLN A 47 24.96 3.86 35.67
C GLN A 47 24.71 4.03 37.18
N ALA A 48 24.82 5.24 37.73
CA ALA A 48 24.53 5.53 39.12
C ALA A 48 23.07 5.25 39.47
N TYR A 49 22.12 5.62 38.57
CA TYR A 49 20.71 5.30 38.73
C TYR A 49 20.45 3.79 38.75
N THR A 50 21.08 3.04 37.84
CA THR A 50 20.98 1.56 37.79
C THR A 50 21.53 0.91 39.08
N LEU A 51 22.52 1.53 39.72
CA LEU A 51 23.09 1.09 41.01
C LEU A 51 22.33 1.60 42.21
N GLY A 52 21.18 2.25 42.06
CA GLY A 52 20.33 2.75 43.14
C GLY A 52 20.91 3.98 43.88
N LYS A 53 21.87 4.70 43.30
CA LYS A 53 22.50 5.89 43.91
C LYS A 53 21.68 7.15 43.57
N GLN A 54 20.67 7.44 44.37
CA GLN A 54 19.74 8.56 44.14
C GLN A 54 20.39 9.95 44.30
N ASN A 55 21.47 10.08 45.10
CA ASN A 55 22.13 11.35 45.37
C ASN A 55 23.37 11.61 44.49
N PHE A 56 23.60 10.77 43.49
CA PHE A 56 24.73 10.96 42.59
C PHE A 56 24.45 12.06 41.59
N SER A 57 25.31 13.06 41.48
CA SER A 57 25.27 14.08 40.45
C SER A 57 26.55 14.05 39.61
N CYS A 58 26.41 14.18 38.32
CA CYS A 58 27.53 14.34 37.39
C CYS A 58 27.22 15.45 36.41
N LYS A 59 28.19 16.34 36.21
CA LYS A 59 28.03 17.52 35.32
C LYS A 59 29.24 17.61 34.43
N ALA A 60 29.01 17.87 33.15
CA ALA A 60 30.05 18.24 32.21
C ALA A 60 30.15 19.77 32.17
N VAL A 61 31.36 20.26 32.28
CA VAL A 61 31.67 21.69 32.31
C VAL A 61 32.89 21.98 31.43
N MET A 62 33.10 23.22 31.10
CA MET A 62 34.24 23.69 30.31
C MET A 62 34.86 24.93 30.97
N PRO A 63 36.16 25.23 30.75
CA PRO A 63 36.74 26.53 31.12
C PRO A 63 36.02 27.68 30.45
N GLY A 64 35.81 28.79 31.18
CA GLY A 64 35.17 30.00 30.64
C GLY A 64 36.01 30.70 29.56
N GLN A 65 37.31 30.37 29.45
CA GLN A 65 38.22 30.87 28.43
C GLN A 65 38.82 29.75 27.59
N ALA A 66 38.79 29.94 26.26
CA ALA A 66 39.38 29.00 25.33
C ALA A 66 40.90 28.86 25.52
N GLY A 67 41.40 27.63 25.48
CA GLY A 67 42.80 27.32 25.62
C GLY A 67 43.32 27.22 27.05
N HIS A 68 42.44 27.34 28.05
CA HIS A 68 42.77 27.02 29.45
C HIS A 68 42.51 25.54 29.70
N ASP A 69 43.42 24.85 30.36
CA ASP A 69 43.23 23.48 30.79
C ASP A 69 43.53 23.29 32.31
N ALA A 70 42.98 22.20 32.85
CA ALA A 70 43.13 21.89 34.28
C ALA A 70 44.58 21.61 34.70
N ASN A 71 45.42 21.07 33.78
CA ASN A 71 46.81 20.80 34.05
C ASN A 71 47.64 22.07 34.18
N ASP A 72 47.36 23.07 33.35
CA ASP A 72 48.02 24.35 33.41
C ASP A 72 47.64 25.11 34.69
N ALA A 73 46.36 25.08 35.08
CA ALA A 73 45.88 25.66 36.32
C ALA A 73 46.51 24.99 37.57
N LEU A 74 46.67 23.67 37.52
CA LEU A 74 47.31 22.92 38.60
C LEU A 74 48.82 23.28 38.74
N ARG A 75 49.52 23.38 37.61
CA ARG A 75 50.95 23.72 37.57
C ARG A 75 51.24 25.14 38.02
N SER A 76 50.33 26.07 37.72
CA SER A 76 50.42 27.47 38.13
C SER A 76 49.93 27.72 39.55
N GLY A 77 49.35 26.74 40.24
CA GLY A 77 48.77 26.88 41.58
C GLY A 77 47.44 27.59 41.62
N GLN A 78 46.80 27.77 40.44
CA GLN A 78 45.52 28.50 40.28
C GLN A 78 44.31 27.58 40.12
N LEU A 79 44.41 26.34 40.60
CA LEU A 79 43.38 25.32 40.44
C LEU A 79 42.01 25.77 40.98
N GLN A 80 41.96 26.49 42.12
CA GLN A 80 40.70 26.93 42.68
C GLN A 80 40.03 28.01 41.79
N GLU A 81 40.81 28.97 41.34
CA GLU A 81 40.34 30.02 40.43
C GLU A 81 39.84 29.43 39.09
N PHE A 82 40.54 28.41 38.59
CA PHE A 82 40.12 27.64 37.43
C PHE A 82 38.78 26.93 37.67
N ILE A 83 38.60 26.26 38.82
CA ILE A 83 37.35 25.57 39.15
C ILE A 83 36.18 26.55 39.27
N ASP A 84 36.42 27.72 39.88
CA ASP A 84 35.40 28.76 40.07
C ASP A 84 35.00 29.43 38.75
N GLY A 85 35.86 29.39 37.73
CA GLY A 85 35.63 29.90 36.38
C GLY A 85 35.07 28.87 35.40
N LEU A 86 34.69 27.64 35.84
CA LEU A 86 34.09 26.64 34.97
C LEU A 86 32.65 27.01 34.63
N GLU A 87 32.32 26.90 33.36
CA GLU A 87 31.00 27.15 32.83
C GLU A 87 30.31 25.84 32.38
N ASP A 88 29.00 25.87 32.36
CA ASP A 88 28.24 24.76 31.82
C ASP A 88 28.46 24.67 30.30
N ILE A 89 28.58 23.44 29.77
CA ILE A 89 28.62 23.25 28.32
C ILE A 89 27.26 23.67 27.76
N PRO A 90 27.24 24.61 26.82
CA PRO A 90 26.00 25.13 26.26
C PRO A 90 25.11 24.03 25.62
N GLU A 91 23.80 24.17 25.76
CA GLU A 91 22.84 23.21 25.20
C GLU A 91 22.96 23.00 23.67
N LYS A 92 23.56 23.97 22.96
CA LYS A 92 23.80 23.85 21.52
C LYS A 92 24.68 22.65 21.11
N PHE A 93 25.45 22.09 22.04
CA PHE A 93 26.23 20.86 21.85
C PHE A 93 25.41 19.59 22.03
N GLN A 94 24.14 19.72 22.35
CA GLN A 94 23.16 18.65 22.43
C GLN A 94 22.23 18.63 21.22
N SER A 95 22.67 19.18 20.08
CA SER A 95 21.88 19.22 18.86
C SER A 95 21.70 17.81 18.27
N ASP A 96 20.61 17.61 17.56
CA ASP A 96 20.32 16.36 16.90
C ASP A 96 21.40 16.01 15.84
N GLU A 97 22.07 17.02 15.27
CA GLU A 97 23.21 16.89 14.34
C GLU A 97 24.43 16.22 14.97
N ASP A 98 24.67 16.41 16.28
CA ASP A 98 25.76 15.77 17.00
C ASP A 98 25.58 14.24 17.12
N PHE A 99 24.32 13.77 17.12
CA PHE A 99 24.02 12.35 17.12
C PHE A 99 24.29 11.71 15.76
N GLU A 100 23.98 12.42 14.65
CA GLU A 100 24.18 11.90 13.29
C GLU A 100 25.67 11.70 12.99
N GLY A 101 26.50 12.69 13.25
CA GLY A 101 27.95 12.62 13.00
C GLY A 101 28.67 11.46 13.70
N GLN A 102 28.09 10.95 14.79
CA GLN A 102 28.73 9.94 15.63
C GLN A 102 28.14 8.55 15.48
N THR A 103 26.87 8.47 15.13
CA THR A 103 26.12 7.19 15.05
C THR A 103 25.73 6.84 13.62
N GLY A 104 25.80 7.79 12.69
CA GLY A 104 25.25 7.66 11.36
C GLY A 104 23.71 7.61 11.35
N LEU A 105 23.06 7.91 12.48
CA LEU A 105 21.60 7.91 12.62
C LEU A 105 21.09 9.35 12.52
N VAL A 106 20.12 9.58 11.63
CA VAL A 106 19.37 10.85 11.60
C VAL A 106 18.38 10.85 12.77
N VAL A 107 18.62 11.68 13.76
CA VAL A 107 17.85 11.74 15.00
C VAL A 107 17.18 13.11 15.12
N VAL A 108 15.88 13.12 15.40
CA VAL A 108 15.12 14.34 15.66
C VAL A 108 14.52 14.28 17.06
N ARG A 109 14.77 15.29 17.87
CA ARG A 109 14.18 15.40 19.21
C ARG A 109 12.72 15.78 19.12
N ALA A 110 11.83 14.98 19.71
CA ALA A 110 10.39 15.20 19.62
C ALA A 110 9.93 16.61 20.06
N SER A 111 10.61 17.22 21.03
CA SER A 111 10.32 18.58 21.52
C SER A 111 10.66 19.69 20.50
N THR A 112 11.53 19.43 19.53
CA THR A 112 11.91 20.41 18.49
C THR A 112 11.00 20.32 17.26
N VAL A 113 10.18 19.26 17.16
CA VAL A 113 9.28 19.05 16.03
C VAL A 113 8.10 20.04 16.09
N LYS A 114 7.98 20.87 15.09
CA LYS A 114 6.81 21.76 14.96
C LYS A 114 5.59 20.96 14.55
N ILE A 115 4.56 20.96 15.38
CA ILE A 115 3.28 20.30 15.10
C ILE A 115 2.63 20.98 13.89
N LYS A 116 2.20 20.17 12.91
CA LYS A 116 1.45 20.61 11.74
C LYS A 116 0.17 19.77 11.64
N PRO A 117 -0.98 20.40 11.32
CA PRO A 117 -2.21 19.67 11.05
C PRO A 117 -2.06 18.87 9.75
N ILE A 118 -2.81 17.76 9.64
CA ILE A 118 -2.94 17.04 8.38
C ILE A 118 -3.66 17.96 7.38
N LYS A 119 -3.04 18.20 6.22
CA LYS A 119 -3.68 18.92 5.12
C LYS A 119 -4.48 17.94 4.29
N TRP A 120 -5.77 18.15 4.24
CA TRP A 120 -6.68 17.31 3.45
C TRP A 120 -6.87 17.91 2.05
N ILE A 121 -6.77 17.06 1.02
CA ILE A 121 -7.20 17.36 -0.35
C ILE A 121 -8.67 17.00 -0.47
N TRP A 122 -9.04 15.80 -0.05
CA TRP A 122 -10.43 15.38 0.16
C TRP A 122 -10.56 14.97 1.62
N PRO A 123 -11.32 15.71 2.43
CA PRO A 123 -11.39 15.52 3.88
C PRO A 123 -11.74 14.09 4.28
N GLY A 124 -10.90 13.53 5.13
CA GLY A 124 -11.04 12.14 5.59
C GLY A 124 -10.63 11.06 4.57
N ILE A 125 -10.37 11.40 3.30
CA ILE A 125 -10.13 10.46 2.21
C ILE A 125 -8.72 10.61 1.65
N LEU A 126 -8.34 11.81 1.17
CA LEU A 126 -7.05 12.08 0.55
C LEU A 126 -6.31 13.14 1.34
N ALA A 127 -5.15 12.80 1.88
CA ALA A 127 -4.29 13.72 2.62
C ALA A 127 -3.04 14.04 1.80
N ALA A 128 -2.64 15.32 1.81
CA ALA A 128 -1.41 15.78 1.20
C ALA A 128 -0.18 15.08 1.80
N GLY A 129 0.76 14.67 0.97
CA GLY A 129 1.95 13.95 1.38
C GLY A 129 1.68 12.51 1.88
N LYS A 130 0.55 11.90 1.55
CA LYS A 130 0.22 10.55 2.04
C LYS A 130 -0.10 9.60 0.90
N PHE A 131 0.24 8.34 1.13
CA PHE A 131 -0.09 7.24 0.23
C PHE A 131 -1.49 6.71 0.53
N VAL A 132 -2.34 6.68 -0.49
CA VAL A 132 -3.71 6.16 -0.47
C VAL A 132 -3.85 5.06 -1.51
N LEU A 133 -4.50 3.97 -1.14
CA LEU A 133 -4.73 2.81 -1.99
C LEU A 133 -6.22 2.68 -2.34
N LEU A 134 -6.51 2.50 -3.63
CA LEU A 134 -7.84 2.21 -4.15
C LEU A 134 -7.85 0.80 -4.75
N ALA A 135 -8.50 -0.14 -4.09
CA ALA A 135 -8.57 -1.53 -4.47
C ALA A 135 -9.96 -1.90 -5.02
N GLY A 136 -10.07 -2.97 -5.78
CA GLY A 136 -11.38 -3.47 -6.26
C GLY A 136 -11.23 -4.38 -7.47
N ASP A 137 -12.27 -5.16 -7.78
CA ASP A 137 -12.28 -6.03 -8.95
C ASP A 137 -12.24 -5.25 -10.27
N PRO A 138 -11.82 -5.86 -11.38
CA PRO A 138 -11.87 -5.24 -12.70
C PRO A 138 -13.29 -4.77 -13.07
N GLY A 139 -13.39 -3.70 -13.87
CA GLY A 139 -14.67 -3.20 -14.40
C GLY A 139 -15.57 -2.49 -13.39
N LEU A 140 -15.11 -2.19 -12.18
CA LEU A 140 -15.89 -1.48 -11.16
C LEU A 140 -15.76 0.05 -11.22
N GLY A 141 -14.91 0.58 -12.09
CA GLY A 141 -14.73 2.02 -12.27
C GLY A 141 -13.69 2.67 -11.36
N LYS A 142 -12.68 1.91 -10.87
CA LYS A 142 -11.56 2.46 -10.09
C LYS A 142 -10.87 3.63 -10.79
N SER A 143 -10.48 3.43 -12.05
CA SER A 143 -9.86 4.47 -12.89
C SER A 143 -10.80 5.66 -13.12
N GLN A 144 -12.11 5.43 -13.23
CA GLN A 144 -13.08 6.53 -13.37
C GLN A 144 -13.20 7.35 -12.08
N VAL A 145 -13.12 6.71 -10.91
CA VAL A 145 -13.05 7.40 -9.62
C VAL A 145 -11.78 8.25 -9.53
N SER A 146 -10.62 7.71 -9.93
CA SER A 146 -9.37 8.48 -9.94
C SER A 146 -9.44 9.67 -10.90
N LEU A 147 -10.05 9.51 -12.09
CA LEU A 147 -10.25 10.61 -13.05
C LEU A 147 -11.27 11.66 -12.56
N PHE A 148 -12.30 11.26 -11.83
CA PHE A 148 -13.18 12.22 -11.14
C PHE A 148 -12.41 13.05 -10.11
N ILE A 149 -11.56 12.41 -9.32
CA ILE A 149 -10.68 13.12 -8.36
C ILE A 149 -9.79 14.13 -9.08
N CYS A 150 -9.24 13.76 -10.26
CA CYS A 150 -8.51 14.70 -11.11
C CYS A 150 -9.35 15.92 -11.48
N SER A 151 -10.63 15.75 -11.79
CA SER A 151 -11.48 16.88 -12.17
C SER A 151 -11.66 17.89 -11.05
N VAL A 152 -11.82 17.41 -9.81
CA VAL A 152 -11.97 18.27 -8.64
C VAL A 152 -10.67 19.02 -8.34
N ILE A 153 -9.51 18.33 -8.42
CA ILE A 153 -8.21 18.94 -8.11
C ILE A 153 -7.77 19.92 -9.20
N SER A 154 -7.96 19.57 -10.48
CA SER A 154 -7.49 20.39 -11.60
C SER A 154 -8.33 21.65 -11.83
N ASN A 155 -9.61 21.61 -11.57
CA ASN A 155 -10.53 22.70 -11.91
C ASN A 155 -11.11 23.42 -10.68
N GLY A 156 -10.85 22.90 -9.48
CA GLY A 156 -11.63 23.23 -8.31
C GLY A 156 -13.02 22.60 -8.38
N GLY A 157 -13.62 22.28 -7.27
CA GLY A 157 -14.94 21.66 -7.29
C GLY A 157 -15.39 21.13 -5.94
N GLN A 158 -16.57 20.56 -5.95
CA GLN A 158 -17.20 20.04 -4.75
C GLN A 158 -16.96 18.54 -4.61
N TRP A 159 -16.53 18.12 -3.43
CA TRP A 159 -16.43 16.70 -3.08
C TRP A 159 -17.81 16.09 -2.85
N PRO A 160 -18.03 14.84 -3.28
CA PRO A 160 -19.31 14.16 -3.08
C PRO A 160 -19.61 13.98 -1.58
N VAL A 161 -20.88 13.92 -1.23
CA VAL A 161 -21.43 13.69 0.11
C VAL A 161 -21.13 14.81 1.11
N SER A 162 -19.87 15.20 1.31
CA SER A 162 -19.54 16.27 2.25
C SER A 162 -19.97 17.66 1.78
N GLY A 163 -20.01 17.85 0.48
CA GLY A 163 -20.27 19.16 -0.12
C GLY A 163 -19.12 20.17 0.05
N GLU A 164 -18.00 19.76 0.63
CA GLU A 164 -16.83 20.63 0.80
C GLU A 164 -16.22 20.99 -0.55
N ILE A 165 -15.83 22.24 -0.69
CA ILE A 165 -15.29 22.77 -1.94
C ILE A 165 -13.77 22.75 -1.90
N TYR A 166 -13.15 22.15 -2.92
CA TYR A 166 -11.73 22.32 -3.21
C TYR A 166 -11.56 23.58 -4.05
N ASN A 167 -10.96 24.61 -3.47
CA ASN A 167 -10.87 25.93 -4.09
C ASN A 167 -9.59 26.16 -4.90
N GLU A 168 -8.63 25.25 -4.79
CA GLU A 168 -7.35 25.31 -5.51
C GLU A 168 -7.49 24.70 -6.90
N LYS A 169 -6.55 25.01 -7.80
CA LYS A 169 -6.42 24.40 -9.11
C LYS A 169 -4.99 23.94 -9.27
N ASP A 170 -4.78 22.66 -9.07
CA ASP A 170 -3.46 22.07 -8.95
C ASP A 170 -3.17 21.07 -10.06
N ASN A 171 -1.89 20.78 -10.26
CA ASN A 171 -1.42 19.85 -11.27
C ASN A 171 -1.45 18.41 -10.75
N ILE A 172 -1.69 17.47 -11.69
CA ILE A 172 -1.76 16.03 -11.44
C ILE A 172 -0.84 15.32 -12.42
N LEU A 173 -0.08 14.34 -11.91
CA LEU A 173 0.68 13.40 -12.74
C LEU A 173 -0.05 12.04 -12.75
N ILE A 174 -0.21 11.44 -13.92
CA ILE A 174 -0.88 10.14 -14.10
C ILE A 174 0.08 9.18 -14.79
N LEU A 175 0.30 8.02 -14.18
CA LEU A 175 0.86 6.83 -14.80
C LEU A 175 -0.28 5.82 -14.99
N SER A 176 -0.66 5.57 -16.25
CA SER A 176 -1.69 4.58 -16.61
C SER A 176 -1.14 3.59 -17.62
N ALA A 177 -1.29 2.29 -17.32
CA ALA A 177 -0.76 1.21 -18.15
C ALA A 177 -1.85 0.40 -18.90
N GLU A 178 -3.11 0.54 -18.51
CA GLU A 178 -4.20 -0.29 -19.06
C GLU A 178 -5.04 0.47 -20.09
N ASP A 179 -5.28 1.77 -19.88
CA ASP A 179 -6.18 2.57 -20.71
C ASP A 179 -5.41 3.44 -21.72
N GLY A 180 -5.91 3.52 -22.95
CA GLY A 180 -5.37 4.41 -23.99
C GLY A 180 -5.72 5.89 -23.70
N ASN A 181 -4.76 6.78 -24.01
CA ASN A 181 -4.96 8.21 -23.76
C ASN A 181 -6.04 8.82 -24.64
N ASN A 182 -6.05 8.47 -25.93
CA ASN A 182 -6.88 9.12 -26.94
C ASN A 182 -8.35 8.70 -26.89
N ASP A 183 -8.60 7.46 -26.58
CA ASP A 183 -9.92 6.80 -26.68
C ASP A 183 -10.59 6.55 -25.33
N VAL A 184 -9.82 6.55 -24.24
CA VAL A 184 -10.34 6.25 -22.91
C VAL A 184 -10.08 7.37 -21.91
N ILE A 185 -8.81 7.71 -21.62
CA ILE A 185 -8.47 8.62 -20.52
C ILE A 185 -8.96 10.05 -20.79
N VAL A 186 -8.57 10.65 -21.92
CA VAL A 186 -8.93 12.03 -22.24
C VAL A 186 -10.44 12.20 -22.43
N PRO A 187 -11.18 11.33 -23.14
CA PRO A 187 -12.64 11.40 -23.18
C PRO A 187 -13.31 11.36 -21.80
N ARG A 188 -12.85 10.48 -20.90
CA ARG A 188 -13.37 10.39 -19.52
C ARG A 188 -13.05 11.65 -18.71
N LEU A 189 -11.84 12.21 -18.82
CA LEU A 189 -11.47 13.48 -18.18
C LEU A 189 -12.36 14.63 -18.64
N LYS A 190 -12.64 14.72 -19.94
CA LYS A 190 -13.60 15.70 -20.49
C LYS A 190 -15.01 15.46 -19.95
N ALA A 191 -15.45 14.20 -19.85
CA ALA A 191 -16.78 13.85 -19.34
C ALA A 191 -17.00 14.34 -17.91
N VAL A 192 -15.97 14.30 -17.07
CA VAL A 192 -16.00 14.82 -15.69
C VAL A 192 -15.60 16.30 -15.59
N LYS A 193 -15.38 16.98 -16.73
CA LYS A 193 -15.00 18.41 -16.81
C LYS A 193 -13.68 18.75 -16.11
N ALA A 194 -12.69 17.88 -16.24
CA ALA A 194 -11.35 18.16 -15.74
C ALA A 194 -10.66 19.26 -16.57
N ASP A 195 -9.80 20.06 -15.95
CA ASP A 195 -8.91 20.98 -16.64
C ASP A 195 -7.70 20.20 -17.18
N LEU A 196 -7.70 19.94 -18.48
CA LEU A 196 -6.70 19.09 -19.14
C LEU A 196 -5.30 19.71 -19.15
N GLU A 197 -5.18 21.04 -19.06
CA GLU A 197 -3.89 21.74 -19.02
C GLU A 197 -3.12 21.45 -17.72
N ARG A 198 -3.82 20.94 -16.69
CA ARG A 198 -3.25 20.61 -15.40
C ARG A 198 -3.06 19.10 -15.17
N ILE A 199 -3.31 18.29 -16.19
CA ILE A 199 -3.20 16.84 -16.10
C ILE A 199 -2.12 16.36 -17.05
N HIS A 200 -1.06 15.79 -16.51
CA HIS A 200 0.09 15.33 -17.25
C HIS A 200 0.16 13.81 -17.20
N ILE A 201 0.01 13.16 -18.36
CA ILE A 201 0.03 11.71 -18.50
C ILE A 201 1.43 11.28 -18.88
N ILE A 202 2.04 10.39 -18.08
CA ILE A 202 3.36 9.84 -18.31
C ILE A 202 3.21 8.53 -19.09
N GLU A 203 3.57 8.54 -20.36
CA GLU A 203 3.41 7.39 -21.25
C GLU A 203 4.60 6.43 -21.18
N ALA A 204 5.80 6.98 -21.19
CA ALA A 204 7.04 6.20 -21.22
C ALA A 204 8.22 6.96 -20.62
N VAL A 205 9.28 6.23 -20.38
CA VAL A 205 10.59 6.78 -19.99
C VAL A 205 11.56 6.61 -21.16
N LYS A 206 12.20 7.69 -21.58
CA LYS A 206 13.27 7.63 -22.58
C LYS A 206 14.59 7.21 -21.92
N THR A 207 15.23 6.21 -22.48
CA THR A 207 16.56 5.74 -22.11
C THR A 207 17.64 6.58 -22.78
N GLU A 208 18.90 6.45 -22.36
CA GLU A 208 20.03 7.21 -22.93
C GLU A 208 20.24 6.95 -24.43
N ASP A 209 19.92 5.74 -24.91
CA ASP A 209 19.95 5.36 -26.32
C ASP A 209 18.71 5.79 -27.11
N GLY A 210 17.83 6.60 -26.50
CA GLY A 210 16.63 7.19 -27.13
C GLY A 210 15.43 6.25 -27.24
N LYS A 211 15.51 5.01 -26.74
CA LYS A 211 14.38 4.08 -26.72
C LYS A 211 13.41 4.41 -25.60
N GLU A 212 12.16 3.99 -25.79
CA GLU A 212 11.13 4.10 -24.78
C GLU A 212 11.00 2.81 -23.98
N LYS A 213 10.80 2.95 -22.68
CA LYS A 213 10.49 1.86 -21.76
C LYS A 213 9.38 2.27 -20.81
N THR A 214 8.72 1.28 -20.22
CA THR A 214 7.75 1.52 -19.14
C THR A 214 8.48 2.11 -17.93
N PHE A 215 7.81 3.02 -17.21
CA PHE A 215 8.29 3.58 -15.95
C PHE A 215 8.45 2.46 -14.91
N ASP A 216 9.51 2.52 -14.12
CA ASP A 216 9.83 1.55 -13.08
C ASP A 216 10.05 2.28 -11.74
N LEU A 217 9.21 1.98 -10.76
CA LEU A 217 9.26 2.58 -9.42
C LEU A 217 10.59 2.36 -8.70
N SER A 218 11.35 1.33 -9.07
CA SER A 218 12.66 1.07 -8.46
C SER A 218 13.79 1.92 -9.05
N ASN A 219 13.62 2.41 -10.28
CA ASN A 219 14.72 2.97 -11.05
C ASN A 219 14.45 4.37 -11.62
N ASP A 220 13.21 4.81 -11.71
CA ASP A 220 12.88 6.02 -12.46
C ASP A 220 12.25 7.13 -11.60
N VAL A 221 12.22 6.99 -10.27
CA VAL A 221 11.61 7.98 -9.35
C VAL A 221 12.27 9.36 -9.51
N GLU A 222 13.58 9.44 -9.67
CA GLU A 222 14.29 10.70 -9.93
C GLU A 222 13.78 11.48 -11.16
N LYS A 223 13.30 10.75 -12.19
CA LYS A 223 12.71 11.38 -13.38
C LYS A 223 11.32 11.96 -13.06
N LEU A 224 10.58 11.28 -12.21
CA LEU A 224 9.29 11.77 -11.71
C LEU A 224 9.48 13.03 -10.84
N GLU A 225 10.50 13.05 -10.00
CA GLU A 225 10.89 14.22 -9.19
C GLU A 225 11.23 15.42 -10.09
N LYS A 226 12.07 15.22 -11.09
CA LYS A 226 12.42 16.28 -12.07
C LYS A 226 11.19 16.78 -12.82
N LEU A 227 10.29 15.90 -13.24
CA LEU A 227 9.04 16.31 -13.91
C LEU A 227 8.15 17.12 -12.97
N ALA A 228 7.99 16.69 -11.73
CA ALA A 228 7.16 17.38 -10.75
C ALA A 228 7.68 18.78 -10.41
N MET A 229 9.01 18.97 -10.41
CA MET A 229 9.63 20.30 -10.26
C MET A 229 9.38 21.20 -11.46
N LEU A 230 9.34 20.65 -12.67
CA LEU A 230 9.10 21.41 -13.91
C LEU A 230 7.61 21.80 -14.06
N VAL A 231 6.71 20.90 -13.66
CA VAL A 231 5.26 21.12 -13.74
C VAL A 231 4.79 22.08 -12.67
N ASP A 232 5.52 22.15 -11.54
CA ASP A 232 5.17 22.95 -10.36
C ASP A 232 3.81 22.55 -9.75
N ASN A 233 3.61 22.89 -8.49
CA ASN A 233 2.34 22.73 -7.76
C ASN A 233 1.62 21.39 -8.02
N VAL A 234 2.38 20.28 -8.06
CA VAL A 234 1.81 18.92 -8.18
C VAL A 234 1.17 18.52 -6.86
N LYS A 235 -0.15 18.28 -6.89
CA LYS A 235 -0.92 17.93 -5.70
C LYS A 235 -1.27 16.45 -5.63
N MET A 236 -1.23 15.75 -6.74
CA MET A 236 -1.53 14.33 -6.81
C MET A 236 -0.67 13.61 -7.84
N ILE A 237 -0.24 12.42 -7.49
CA ILE A 237 0.37 11.45 -8.40
C ILE A 237 -0.50 10.19 -8.37
N ILE A 238 -0.97 9.77 -9.54
CA ILE A 238 -1.81 8.58 -9.72
C ILE A 238 -1.01 7.50 -10.41
N ILE A 239 -1.08 6.26 -9.90
CA ILE A 239 -0.48 5.07 -10.51
C ILE A 239 -1.57 4.01 -10.68
N ASP A 240 -1.93 3.69 -11.93
CA ASP A 240 -3.06 2.83 -12.29
C ASP A 240 -2.70 1.81 -13.39
N PRO A 241 -2.58 0.50 -13.09
CA PRO A 241 -2.43 -0.05 -11.74
C PRO A 241 -0.97 -0.04 -11.26
N ILE A 242 -0.77 -0.03 -9.95
CA ILE A 242 0.56 0.01 -9.34
C ILE A 242 1.42 -1.21 -9.72
N SER A 243 0.80 -2.37 -9.92
CA SER A 243 1.47 -3.61 -10.31
C SER A 243 2.22 -3.51 -11.65
N ALA A 244 1.77 -2.66 -12.57
CA ALA A 244 2.40 -2.48 -13.86
C ALA A 244 3.76 -1.75 -13.79
N TYR A 245 4.04 -1.07 -12.68
CA TYR A 245 5.19 -0.19 -12.51
C TYR A 245 6.21 -0.70 -11.49
N LEU A 246 6.08 -1.95 -11.03
CA LEU A 246 7.03 -2.59 -10.11
C LEU A 246 8.29 -3.17 -10.78
N GLY A 247 8.36 -3.12 -12.12
CA GLY A 247 9.48 -3.68 -12.85
C GLY A 247 9.61 -5.20 -12.68
N LYS A 248 10.78 -5.65 -12.21
CA LYS A 248 11.08 -7.08 -11.98
C LYS A 248 10.73 -7.56 -10.56
N ILE A 249 10.13 -6.72 -9.75
CA ILE A 249 9.81 -7.05 -8.35
C ILE A 249 8.63 -8.00 -8.30
N ASP A 250 8.76 -9.06 -7.51
CA ASP A 250 7.65 -9.95 -7.18
C ASP A 250 6.67 -9.22 -6.25
N SER A 251 5.48 -8.93 -6.76
CA SER A 251 4.41 -8.25 -6.01
C SER A 251 3.96 -9.00 -4.74
N HIS A 252 4.31 -10.29 -4.59
CA HIS A 252 4.03 -11.08 -3.41
C HIS A 252 5.10 -10.93 -2.30
N ARG A 253 6.24 -10.33 -2.59
CA ARG A 253 7.31 -10.12 -1.62
C ARG A 253 7.20 -8.76 -0.94
N ASN A 254 6.66 -8.77 0.27
CA ASN A 254 6.39 -7.56 1.05
C ASN A 254 7.58 -6.60 1.19
N THR A 255 8.79 -7.12 1.38
CA THR A 255 9.99 -6.29 1.57
C THR A 255 10.41 -5.59 0.27
N GLU A 256 10.39 -6.31 -0.85
CA GLU A 256 10.75 -5.75 -2.15
C GLU A 256 9.77 -4.66 -2.59
N VAL A 257 8.48 -4.91 -2.44
CA VAL A 257 7.43 -3.94 -2.74
C VAL A 257 7.57 -2.67 -1.89
N ARG A 258 7.83 -2.80 -0.58
CA ARG A 258 8.06 -1.63 0.28
C ARG A 258 9.28 -0.83 -0.13
N ASN A 259 10.38 -1.50 -0.48
CA ASN A 259 11.60 -0.83 -0.92
C ASN A 259 11.37 -0.02 -2.21
N ALA A 260 10.58 -0.53 -3.16
CA ALA A 260 10.23 0.19 -4.36
C ALA A 260 9.30 1.38 -4.13
N LEU A 261 8.39 1.28 -3.15
CA LEU A 261 7.43 2.34 -2.85
C LEU A 261 8.01 3.47 -1.99
N ASN A 262 8.97 3.16 -1.11
CA ASN A 262 9.49 4.13 -0.16
C ASN A 262 10.03 5.42 -0.82
N PRO A 263 10.80 5.38 -1.92
CA PRO A 263 11.29 6.60 -2.57
C PRO A 263 10.15 7.51 -3.04
N VAL A 264 9.17 6.97 -3.75
CA VAL A 264 8.05 7.77 -4.27
C VAL A 264 7.14 8.28 -3.13
N ILE A 265 6.94 7.50 -2.07
CA ILE A 265 6.18 7.95 -0.90
C ILE A 265 6.89 9.11 -0.22
N LYS A 266 8.20 8.99 0.00
CA LYS A 266 9.02 10.05 0.60
C LYS A 266 8.98 11.33 -0.24
N PHE A 267 9.17 11.20 -1.53
CA PHE A 267 9.06 12.32 -2.46
C PHE A 267 7.69 13.01 -2.39
N CYS A 268 6.59 12.24 -2.38
CA CYS A 268 5.25 12.79 -2.23
C CYS A 268 5.05 13.51 -0.88
N GLU A 269 5.67 13.03 0.21
CA GLU A 269 5.66 13.70 1.51
C GLU A 269 6.39 15.05 1.45
N GLU A 270 7.53 15.11 0.77
CA GLU A 270 8.36 16.32 0.62
C GLU A 270 7.64 17.43 -0.15
N ILE A 271 7.02 17.10 -1.28
CA ILE A 271 6.27 18.08 -2.09
C ILE A 271 4.83 18.30 -1.62
N GLY A 272 4.34 17.52 -0.66
CA GLY A 272 2.97 17.58 -0.17
C GLY A 272 1.92 17.08 -1.17
N ALA A 273 2.28 16.20 -2.11
CA ALA A 273 1.36 15.57 -3.04
C ALA A 273 0.77 14.28 -2.47
N CYS A 274 -0.49 13.98 -2.74
CA CYS A 274 -1.07 12.67 -2.44
C CYS A 274 -0.64 11.64 -3.48
N LEU A 275 -0.14 10.49 -3.06
CA LEU A 275 0.09 9.34 -3.91
C LEU A 275 -1.15 8.45 -3.90
N LEU A 276 -1.90 8.40 -5.00
CA LEU A 276 -3.06 7.53 -5.17
C LEU A 276 -2.69 6.36 -6.07
N CYS A 277 -2.69 5.15 -5.52
CA CYS A 277 -2.43 3.95 -6.32
C CYS A 277 -3.69 3.10 -6.45
N VAL A 278 -3.89 2.58 -7.65
CA VAL A 278 -4.97 1.65 -7.96
C VAL A 278 -4.42 0.22 -7.99
N THR A 279 -5.18 -0.73 -7.46
CA THR A 279 -4.84 -2.15 -7.48
C THR A 279 -6.07 -3.03 -7.61
N HIS A 280 -5.87 -4.30 -7.97
CA HIS A 280 -6.94 -5.29 -8.03
C HIS A 280 -7.08 -6.05 -6.71
N LEU A 281 -8.21 -6.73 -6.52
CA LEU A 281 -8.39 -7.70 -5.45
C LEU A 281 -7.88 -9.07 -5.90
N ASN A 282 -7.37 -9.88 -4.97
CA ASN A 282 -7.04 -11.28 -5.22
C ASN A 282 -8.31 -12.09 -5.47
N LYS A 283 -8.35 -12.82 -6.57
CA LYS A 283 -9.45 -13.74 -6.90
C LYS A 283 -9.52 -14.97 -5.99
N GLY A 284 -8.44 -15.32 -5.32
CA GLY A 284 -8.30 -16.50 -4.45
C GLY A 284 -8.54 -16.25 -2.95
N GLY A 285 -9.44 -15.35 -2.58
CA GLY A 285 -9.73 -15.07 -1.18
C GLY A 285 -10.54 -16.16 -0.50
N GLY A 286 -9.86 -17.13 0.14
CA GLY A 286 -10.47 -17.91 1.23
C GLY A 286 -10.97 -17.01 2.36
N SER A 287 -11.59 -17.52 3.39
CA SER A 287 -12.23 -16.88 4.55
C SER A 287 -11.37 -15.85 5.34
N GLY A 288 -10.59 -15.00 4.64
CA GLY A 288 -9.73 -13.98 5.21
C GLY A 288 -10.41 -12.62 5.30
N ASN A 289 -9.89 -11.76 6.16
CA ASN A 289 -10.26 -10.36 6.33
C ASN A 289 -10.23 -9.61 4.96
N ALA A 290 -11.16 -8.66 4.75
CA ALA A 290 -11.26 -7.84 3.54
C ALA A 290 -9.91 -7.24 3.09
N LEU A 291 -9.07 -6.83 4.04
CA LEU A 291 -7.73 -6.28 3.77
C LEU A 291 -6.77 -7.32 3.14
N SER A 292 -6.91 -8.60 3.46
CA SER A 292 -6.08 -9.68 2.90
C SER A 292 -6.42 -10.01 1.44
N ARG A 293 -7.57 -9.56 0.94
CA ARG A 293 -7.99 -9.73 -0.45
C ARG A 293 -7.35 -8.72 -1.41
N VAL A 294 -6.67 -7.70 -0.91
CA VAL A 294 -5.95 -6.74 -1.78
C VAL A 294 -4.82 -7.47 -2.51
N THR A 295 -4.85 -7.40 -3.84
CA THR A 295 -3.91 -8.11 -4.73
C THR A 295 -2.47 -7.64 -4.53
N GLY A 296 -1.56 -8.55 -4.70
CA GLY A 296 -0.14 -8.33 -4.48
C GLY A 296 0.21 -8.64 -3.03
N SER A 297 1.14 -7.95 -2.49
CA SER A 297 1.52 -8.17 -1.12
C SER A 297 0.65 -7.37 -0.17
N ILE A 298 0.45 -7.86 1.03
CA ILE A 298 -0.04 -7.09 2.19
C ILE A 298 0.76 -5.77 2.32
N ALA A 299 1.92 -5.68 1.66
CA ALA A 299 2.77 -4.51 1.65
C ALA A 299 2.09 -3.25 1.14
N PHE A 300 1.26 -3.32 0.09
CA PHE A 300 0.55 -2.14 -0.42
C PHE A 300 -0.39 -1.55 0.64
N SER A 301 -1.25 -2.40 1.19
CA SER A 301 -2.20 -1.96 2.23
C SER A 301 -1.51 -1.60 3.54
N ALA A 302 -0.38 -2.24 3.87
CA ALA A 302 0.41 -1.91 5.06
C ALA A 302 1.13 -0.57 4.92
N ALA A 303 1.65 -0.25 3.73
CA ALA A 303 2.32 1.03 3.45
C ALA A 303 1.32 2.20 3.35
N ALA A 304 0.12 1.97 2.82
CA ALA A 304 -0.90 3.00 2.69
C ALA A 304 -1.38 3.53 4.05
N ARG A 305 -1.62 4.83 4.13
CA ARG A 305 -2.20 5.50 5.31
C ARG A 305 -3.72 5.43 5.31
N ALA A 306 -4.32 5.40 4.13
CA ALA A 306 -5.73 5.08 3.94
C ALA A 306 -5.88 4.11 2.77
N SER A 307 -6.85 3.22 2.84
CA SER A 307 -7.17 2.26 1.79
C SER A 307 -8.67 2.16 1.65
N PHE A 308 -9.13 2.17 0.41
CA PHE A 308 -10.54 2.04 0.07
C PHE A 308 -10.74 0.87 -0.89
N VAL A 309 -11.89 0.23 -0.81
CA VAL A 309 -12.29 -0.79 -1.77
C VAL A 309 -13.49 -0.30 -2.57
N ILE A 310 -13.44 -0.56 -3.87
CA ILE A 310 -14.60 -0.42 -4.75
C ILE A 310 -15.20 -1.79 -5.00
N THR A 311 -16.48 -1.89 -4.75
CA THR A 311 -17.25 -3.12 -4.87
C THR A 311 -18.65 -2.86 -5.44
N ARG A 312 -19.35 -3.90 -5.90
CA ARG A 312 -20.78 -3.79 -6.25
C ARG A 312 -21.61 -3.71 -4.99
N ASP A 313 -22.72 -3.03 -5.06
CA ASP A 313 -23.73 -3.12 -4.03
C ASP A 313 -24.41 -4.49 -4.10
N PRO A 314 -24.50 -5.28 -3.00
CA PRO A 314 -25.15 -6.58 -2.99
C PRO A 314 -26.62 -6.53 -3.37
N ASP A 315 -27.30 -5.40 -3.06
CA ASP A 315 -28.73 -5.22 -3.23
C ASP A 315 -29.08 -4.52 -4.55
N ASN A 316 -28.09 -3.88 -5.20
CA ASN A 316 -28.28 -3.17 -6.46
C ASN A 316 -27.07 -3.33 -7.40
N PRO A 317 -27.12 -4.22 -8.40
CA PRO A 317 -25.99 -4.51 -9.30
C PRO A 317 -25.47 -3.32 -10.12
N ASP A 318 -26.29 -2.30 -10.35
CA ASP A 318 -25.91 -1.10 -11.10
C ASP A 318 -25.20 -0.06 -10.24
N ARG A 319 -25.27 -0.24 -8.93
CA ARG A 319 -24.67 0.63 -7.93
C ARG A 319 -23.28 0.12 -7.53
N ARG A 320 -22.36 1.03 -7.32
CA ARG A 320 -20.99 0.76 -6.86
C ARG A 320 -20.80 1.45 -5.51
N LEU A 321 -20.03 0.79 -4.64
CA LEU A 321 -19.69 1.30 -3.32
C LEU A 321 -18.19 1.51 -3.25
N MET A 322 -17.76 2.68 -2.76
CA MET A 322 -16.39 2.94 -2.32
C MET A 322 -16.39 2.94 -0.80
N LEU A 323 -15.82 1.91 -0.19
CA LEU A 323 -15.85 1.67 1.25
C LEU A 323 -14.46 1.76 1.87
N PRO A 324 -14.32 2.29 3.09
CA PRO A 324 -13.04 2.30 3.79
C PRO A 324 -12.63 0.88 4.20
N LEU A 325 -11.39 0.49 3.87
CA LEU A 325 -10.74 -0.73 4.35
C LEU A 325 -9.86 -0.45 5.56
N LYS A 326 -9.16 0.69 5.52
CA LYS A 326 -8.22 1.14 6.55
C LYS A 326 -8.11 2.65 6.47
N ASN A 327 -8.15 3.33 7.61
CA ASN A 327 -7.82 4.74 7.67
C ASN A 327 -7.10 5.04 9.00
N ASN A 328 -5.81 5.39 8.91
CA ASN A 328 -4.98 5.72 10.06
C ASN A 328 -4.92 7.24 10.33
N LEU A 329 -5.59 8.04 9.50
CA LEU A 329 -5.49 9.50 9.51
C LEU A 329 -6.76 10.19 10.01
N ALA A 330 -7.91 9.54 9.83
CA ALA A 330 -9.21 10.06 10.23
C ALA A 330 -9.99 9.01 11.02
N LYS A 331 -10.83 9.48 11.92
CA LYS A 331 -11.78 8.66 12.65
C LYS A 331 -13.05 8.46 11.80
N ASP A 332 -13.56 7.24 11.76
CA ASP A 332 -14.87 6.86 11.23
C ASP A 332 -15.22 7.48 9.86
N THR A 333 -14.51 7.06 8.82
CA THR A 333 -14.87 7.42 7.45
C THR A 333 -16.08 6.60 6.98
N HIS A 334 -17.07 7.31 6.44
CA HIS A 334 -18.21 6.68 5.76
C HIS A 334 -17.81 6.21 4.35
N GLY A 335 -18.57 5.30 3.79
CA GLY A 335 -18.47 4.94 2.38
C GLY A 335 -19.23 5.91 1.48
N PHE A 336 -19.06 5.70 0.19
CA PHE A 336 -19.69 6.46 -0.90
C PHE A 336 -20.36 5.50 -1.86
N ALA A 337 -21.43 5.93 -2.50
CA ALA A 337 -22.07 5.20 -3.57
C ALA A 337 -22.07 6.00 -4.87
N TYR A 338 -21.97 5.29 -5.98
CA TYR A 338 -22.03 5.89 -7.31
C TYR A 338 -22.55 4.91 -8.35
N LYS A 339 -22.95 5.45 -9.50
CA LYS A 339 -23.24 4.71 -10.73
C LYS A 339 -22.26 5.11 -11.80
N ILE A 340 -22.10 4.25 -12.80
CA ILE A 340 -21.37 4.57 -14.02
C ILE A 340 -22.41 4.96 -15.07
N GLU A 341 -22.31 6.19 -15.58
CA GLU A 341 -23.23 6.75 -16.56
C GLU A 341 -22.50 6.97 -17.89
N GLU A 342 -23.22 6.75 -18.97
CA GLU A 342 -22.76 7.11 -20.31
C GLU A 342 -22.90 8.62 -20.53
N LYS A 343 -21.92 9.20 -21.23
CA LYS A 343 -21.89 10.59 -21.58
C LYS A 343 -21.26 10.79 -22.94
N GLU A 344 -21.88 11.60 -23.76
CA GLU A 344 -21.30 12.01 -25.03
C GLU A 344 -20.41 13.24 -24.85
N VAL A 345 -19.18 13.14 -25.35
CA VAL A 345 -18.19 14.22 -25.32
C VAL A 345 -17.50 14.30 -26.68
N SER A 346 -17.62 15.42 -27.36
CA SER A 346 -17.00 15.64 -28.68
C SER A 346 -17.36 14.55 -29.71
N GLY A 347 -18.61 14.04 -29.70
CA GLY A 347 -19.06 12.97 -30.57
C GLY A 347 -18.63 11.55 -30.20
N ILE A 348 -18.00 11.39 -29.03
CA ILE A 348 -17.56 10.09 -28.50
C ILE A 348 -18.40 9.74 -27.27
N ILE A 349 -18.99 8.54 -27.28
CA ILE A 349 -19.69 7.99 -26.11
C ILE A 349 -18.60 7.46 -25.14
N THR A 350 -18.60 7.97 -23.95
CA THR A 350 -17.70 7.55 -22.87
C THR A 350 -18.46 7.40 -21.56
N THR A 351 -17.78 7.01 -20.50
CA THR A 351 -18.42 6.77 -19.20
C THR A 351 -17.81 7.64 -18.10
N CYS A 352 -18.62 8.03 -17.12
CA CYS A 352 -18.18 8.76 -15.95
C CYS A 352 -18.89 8.29 -14.68
N VAL A 353 -18.35 8.64 -13.52
CA VAL A 353 -18.97 8.37 -12.22
C VAL A 353 -20.05 9.44 -11.93
N ALA A 354 -21.22 8.99 -11.47
CA ALA A 354 -22.28 9.81 -10.92
C ALA A 354 -22.45 9.45 -9.44
N TRP A 355 -21.99 10.33 -8.55
CA TRP A 355 -22.01 10.11 -7.10
C TRP A 355 -23.41 10.32 -6.53
N GLU A 356 -23.76 9.52 -5.54
CA GLU A 356 -24.94 9.73 -4.71
C GLU A 356 -24.61 10.70 -3.56
N SER A 357 -25.64 11.36 -3.04
CA SER A 357 -25.50 12.36 -1.96
C SER A 357 -25.38 11.77 -0.56
N ASP A 358 -25.79 10.51 -0.39
CA ASP A 358 -25.93 9.90 0.92
C ASP A 358 -24.67 9.17 1.37
N LYS A 359 -24.40 9.24 2.68
CA LYS A 359 -23.35 8.48 3.33
C LYS A 359 -23.69 7.00 3.38
N ILE A 360 -22.72 6.16 3.08
CA ILE A 360 -22.84 4.71 3.21
C ILE A 360 -22.20 4.26 4.50
N ASN A 361 -22.99 3.68 5.38
CA ASN A 361 -22.56 3.20 6.70
C ASN A 361 -22.31 1.67 6.72
N LEU A 362 -21.96 1.10 5.56
CA LEU A 362 -21.60 -0.31 5.43
C LEU A 362 -20.07 -0.44 5.58
N SER A 363 -19.62 -1.48 6.27
CA SER A 363 -18.21 -1.83 6.30
C SER A 363 -17.81 -2.63 5.04
N ALA A 364 -16.57 -2.48 4.63
CA ALA A 364 -16.01 -3.28 3.53
C ALA A 364 -16.08 -4.78 3.84
N GLU A 365 -15.90 -5.15 5.10
CA GLU A 365 -15.92 -6.55 5.54
C GLU A 365 -17.32 -7.18 5.42
N GLU A 366 -18.36 -6.45 5.81
CA GLU A 366 -19.76 -6.90 5.65
C GLU A 366 -20.10 -7.15 4.19
N VAL A 367 -19.75 -6.20 3.30
CA VAL A 367 -20.09 -6.30 1.88
C VAL A 367 -19.27 -7.38 1.19
N LEU A 368 -17.95 -7.44 1.43
CA LEU A 368 -17.08 -8.42 0.79
C LEU A 368 -17.32 -9.86 1.29
N THR A 369 -17.70 -10.06 2.56
CA THR A 369 -18.08 -11.40 3.06
C THR A 369 -19.43 -11.85 2.49
N THR A 370 -20.36 -10.94 2.30
CA THR A 370 -21.67 -11.25 1.69
C THR A 370 -21.53 -11.62 0.21
N GLN A 371 -20.66 -10.94 -0.52
CA GLN A 371 -20.38 -11.21 -1.93
C GLN A 371 -19.51 -12.44 -2.16
N GLY A 372 -18.55 -12.71 -1.28
CA GLY A 372 -17.69 -13.91 -1.34
C GLY A 372 -18.44 -15.23 -1.10
N GLY A 373 -19.69 -15.15 -0.69
CA GLY A 373 -20.43 -16.30 -0.19
C GLY A 373 -21.22 -17.15 -1.19
N LYS A 374 -21.69 -16.67 -2.32
CA LYS A 374 -22.52 -17.54 -3.20
C LYS A 374 -22.56 -17.21 -4.71
N ALA A 375 -22.50 -15.96 -5.14
CA ALA A 375 -22.75 -15.61 -6.55
C ALA A 375 -21.46 -15.50 -7.39
N GLU A 376 -20.41 -14.89 -6.87
CA GLU A 376 -19.14 -14.71 -7.60
C GLU A 376 -18.36 -16.01 -7.75
N ASN A 377 -18.31 -16.84 -6.72
CA ASN A 377 -17.71 -18.17 -6.83
C ASN A 377 -18.38 -19.03 -7.91
N LYS A 378 -19.65 -18.77 -8.19
CA LYS A 378 -20.40 -19.51 -9.20
C LYS A 378 -20.14 -18.99 -10.60
N LEU A 379 -20.07 -17.69 -10.82
CA LEU A 379 -19.70 -17.06 -12.10
C LEU A 379 -18.25 -17.36 -12.46
N PHE A 380 -17.36 -17.23 -11.50
CA PHE A 380 -15.95 -17.57 -11.69
C PHE A 380 -15.73 -19.07 -11.98
N ALA A 381 -16.47 -19.95 -11.30
CA ALA A 381 -16.44 -21.38 -11.59
C ALA A 381 -17.00 -21.69 -12.99
N GLU A 382 -17.97 -20.90 -13.48
CA GLU A 382 -18.49 -21.02 -14.86
C GLU A 382 -17.45 -20.62 -15.90
N GLU A 383 -16.79 -19.47 -15.72
CA GLU A 383 -15.71 -19.01 -16.59
C GLU A 383 -14.52 -19.97 -16.58
N PHE A 384 -14.10 -20.41 -15.40
CA PHE A 384 -13.05 -21.39 -15.22
C PHE A 384 -13.35 -22.69 -15.99
N LEU A 385 -14.53 -23.26 -15.77
CA LEU A 385 -14.93 -24.49 -16.45
C LEU A 385 -15.07 -24.34 -17.97
N ARG A 386 -15.55 -23.19 -18.45
CA ARG A 386 -15.62 -22.92 -19.88
C ARG A 386 -14.25 -22.80 -20.52
N GLU A 387 -13.29 -22.19 -19.83
CA GLU A 387 -11.92 -22.02 -20.32
C GLU A 387 -11.17 -23.37 -20.31
N GLU A 388 -11.27 -24.13 -19.22
CA GLU A 388 -10.60 -25.43 -19.09
C GLU A 388 -11.17 -26.50 -20.05
N LEU A 389 -12.49 -26.48 -20.27
CA LEU A 389 -13.19 -27.47 -21.10
C LEU A 389 -13.50 -26.95 -22.51
N LYS A 390 -12.91 -25.81 -22.92
CA LYS A 390 -13.11 -25.27 -24.27
C LYS A 390 -12.67 -26.29 -25.33
N ASP A 391 -13.21 -26.16 -26.53
CA ASP A 391 -12.88 -27.00 -27.68
C ASP A 391 -13.14 -28.51 -27.46
N GLY A 392 -13.97 -28.84 -26.46
CA GLY A 392 -14.34 -30.23 -26.18
C GLY A 392 -13.25 -31.06 -25.51
N PHE A 393 -12.21 -30.44 -24.94
CA PHE A 393 -11.16 -31.15 -24.22
C PHE A 393 -11.73 -31.95 -23.05
N GLU A 394 -11.28 -33.22 -22.93
CA GLU A 394 -11.58 -34.11 -21.81
C GLU A 394 -10.50 -34.00 -20.75
N ILE A 395 -10.85 -33.52 -19.57
CA ILE A 395 -9.92 -33.37 -18.45
C ILE A 395 -10.27 -34.35 -17.33
N PRO A 396 -9.29 -35.12 -16.79
CA PRO A 396 -9.50 -35.95 -15.61
C PRO A 396 -10.04 -35.16 -14.43
N SER A 397 -11.08 -35.68 -13.77
CA SER A 397 -11.76 -34.97 -12.70
C SER A 397 -10.84 -34.60 -11.54
N ASN A 398 -9.90 -35.46 -11.17
CA ASN A 398 -8.90 -35.17 -10.13
C ASN A 398 -7.97 -34.02 -10.51
N GLU A 399 -7.57 -33.93 -11.76
CA GLU A 399 -6.75 -32.82 -12.26
C GLU A 399 -7.56 -31.52 -12.31
N LEU A 400 -8.80 -31.57 -12.78
CA LEU A 400 -9.69 -30.41 -12.83
C LEU A 400 -10.01 -29.89 -11.42
N TYR A 401 -10.22 -30.76 -10.44
CA TYR A 401 -10.39 -30.36 -9.04
C TYR A 401 -9.13 -29.68 -8.47
N LYS A 402 -7.95 -30.24 -8.77
CA LYS A 402 -6.68 -29.64 -8.33
C LYS A 402 -6.47 -28.23 -8.91
N ARG A 403 -6.67 -28.05 -10.21
CA ARG A 403 -6.59 -26.76 -10.87
C ARG A 403 -7.63 -25.77 -10.31
N ALA A 404 -8.85 -26.25 -10.05
CA ALA A 404 -9.89 -25.45 -9.44
C ALA A 404 -9.53 -24.99 -8.02
N GLU A 405 -8.90 -25.86 -7.22
CA GLU A 405 -8.42 -25.54 -5.88
C GLU A 405 -7.30 -24.49 -5.91
N GLU A 406 -6.38 -24.57 -6.85
CA GLU A 406 -5.33 -23.55 -7.10
C GLU A 406 -5.94 -22.19 -7.42
N HIS A 407 -7.16 -22.15 -7.99
CA HIS A 407 -7.94 -20.95 -8.27
C HIS A 407 -8.96 -20.60 -7.17
N GLY A 408 -8.91 -21.27 -6.01
CA GLY A 408 -9.79 -21.01 -4.87
C GLY A 408 -11.25 -21.48 -5.06
N ILE A 409 -11.52 -22.32 -6.06
CA ILE A 409 -12.85 -22.89 -6.32
C ILE A 409 -13.01 -24.18 -5.56
N SER A 410 -13.98 -24.21 -4.62
CA SER A 410 -14.23 -25.44 -3.87
C SER A 410 -14.86 -26.55 -4.75
N PRO A 411 -14.56 -27.85 -4.47
CA PRO A 411 -15.13 -28.97 -5.21
C PRO A 411 -16.66 -28.96 -5.32
N LYS A 412 -17.34 -28.49 -4.26
CA LYS A 412 -18.80 -28.39 -4.23
C LYS A 412 -19.34 -27.31 -5.20
N VAL A 413 -18.66 -26.16 -5.29
CA VAL A 413 -19.03 -25.09 -6.22
C VAL A 413 -18.80 -25.55 -7.65
N LEU A 414 -17.65 -26.17 -7.92
CA LEU A 414 -17.32 -26.69 -9.24
C LEU A 414 -18.35 -27.73 -9.72
N TRP A 415 -18.70 -28.68 -8.85
CA TRP A 415 -19.72 -29.71 -9.15
C TRP A 415 -21.08 -29.11 -9.46
N ASN A 416 -21.55 -28.14 -8.67
CA ASN A 416 -22.83 -27.47 -8.87
C ASN A 416 -22.87 -26.61 -10.13
N THR A 417 -21.70 -26.13 -10.58
CA THR A 417 -21.57 -25.28 -11.78
C THR A 417 -21.53 -26.09 -13.06
N LYS A 418 -21.05 -27.34 -13.00
CA LYS A 418 -20.95 -28.27 -14.13
C LYS A 418 -22.26 -28.36 -14.95
N ASP A 419 -23.37 -28.62 -14.26
CA ASP A 419 -24.67 -28.82 -14.91
C ASP A 419 -25.21 -27.51 -15.54
N LYS A 420 -24.87 -26.35 -14.93
CA LYS A 420 -25.30 -25.04 -15.43
C LYS A 420 -24.66 -24.67 -16.77
N ILE A 421 -23.41 -25.04 -16.99
CA ILE A 421 -22.71 -24.79 -18.26
C ILE A 421 -22.91 -25.88 -19.31
N GLY A 422 -23.63 -26.94 -18.96
CA GLY A 422 -23.85 -28.09 -19.84
C GLY A 422 -22.67 -29.07 -19.91
N ALA A 423 -21.66 -28.94 -19.00
CA ALA A 423 -20.54 -29.87 -18.98
C ALA A 423 -20.99 -31.26 -18.51
N LYS A 424 -20.40 -32.30 -19.10
CA LYS A 424 -20.69 -33.69 -18.81
C LYS A 424 -19.51 -34.36 -18.15
N ALA A 425 -19.80 -35.34 -17.31
CA ALA A 425 -18.80 -36.20 -16.72
C ALA A 425 -19.07 -37.67 -17.13
N CYS A 426 -18.08 -38.35 -17.66
CA CYS A 426 -18.18 -39.78 -18.05
C CYS A 426 -16.99 -40.54 -17.54
N LYS A 427 -17.13 -41.86 -17.42
CA LYS A 427 -16.08 -42.76 -17.02
C LYS A 427 -15.41 -43.34 -18.26
N LYS A 428 -14.10 -43.19 -18.43
CA LYS A 428 -13.36 -43.52 -19.65
C LYS A 428 -13.03 -45.02 -19.80
N GLY A 429 -13.19 -45.83 -18.73
CA GLY A 429 -12.92 -47.26 -18.74
C GLY A 429 -13.04 -47.90 -17.36
N PHE A 430 -12.86 -49.25 -17.30
CA PHE A 430 -13.04 -50.00 -16.05
C PHE A 430 -12.01 -49.63 -14.95
N ASN A 431 -10.79 -49.18 -15.35
CA ASN A 431 -9.70 -48.74 -14.47
C ASN A 431 -9.30 -47.28 -14.67
N GLU A 432 -9.97 -46.56 -15.57
CA GLU A 432 -9.72 -45.14 -15.82
C GLU A 432 -10.74 -44.29 -15.05
N GLY A 433 -10.29 -43.17 -14.50
CA GLY A 433 -11.11 -42.25 -13.69
C GLY A 433 -12.22 -41.55 -14.47
N TRP A 434 -12.91 -40.66 -13.80
CA TRP A 434 -13.89 -39.77 -14.42
C TRP A 434 -13.20 -38.64 -15.16
N VAL A 435 -13.72 -38.27 -16.35
CA VAL A 435 -13.32 -37.11 -17.14
C VAL A 435 -14.50 -36.17 -17.32
N TRP A 436 -14.21 -34.89 -17.38
CA TRP A 436 -15.19 -33.86 -17.67
C TRP A 436 -14.91 -33.27 -19.04
N TYR A 437 -15.98 -32.90 -19.77
CA TYR A 437 -15.91 -32.24 -21.07
C TYR A 437 -17.13 -31.37 -21.32
N LEU A 438 -16.97 -30.36 -22.18
CA LEU A 438 -18.07 -29.51 -22.67
C LEU A 438 -18.44 -29.99 -24.08
N PRO A 439 -19.69 -30.43 -24.31
CA PRO A 439 -20.11 -30.86 -25.65
C PRO A 439 -19.99 -29.71 -26.64
N ILE A 440 -19.36 -29.98 -27.80
CA ILE A 440 -19.31 -29.01 -28.90
C ILE A 440 -20.70 -28.99 -29.55
N VAL A 441 -21.37 -27.84 -29.55
CA VAL A 441 -22.59 -27.62 -30.31
C VAL A 441 -22.16 -27.33 -31.74
N THR A 442 -22.20 -28.31 -32.60
CA THR A 442 -22.09 -28.08 -34.04
C THR A 442 -23.46 -27.61 -34.51
N ASP A 443 -23.59 -26.34 -34.94
CA ASP A 443 -24.73 -25.84 -35.67
C ASP A 443 -24.78 -26.55 -37.05
N ASN A 444 -25.47 -27.68 -37.08
CA ASN A 444 -25.94 -28.29 -38.30
C ASN A 444 -27.46 -28.45 -38.18
N GLU A 445 -28.19 -27.53 -38.82
CA GLU A 445 -29.53 -27.79 -39.32
C GLU A 445 -29.40 -28.91 -40.33
N ASP A 446 -29.68 -30.15 -39.90
CA ASP A 446 -30.32 -31.17 -40.73
C ASP A 446 -30.82 -32.33 -39.85
N SER A 447 -32.10 -32.26 -39.57
CA SER A 447 -32.87 -33.37 -39.01
C SER A 447 -32.96 -34.48 -40.05
N GLN A 448 -32.41 -35.62 -39.81
CA GLN A 448 -32.92 -36.99 -39.99
C GLN A 448 -31.82 -38.03 -40.07
N ASN A 449 -31.98 -39.07 -39.27
CA ASN A 449 -31.30 -40.39 -39.39
C ASN A 449 -29.79 -40.46 -39.04
N THR A 450 -29.48 -40.68 -37.78
CA THR A 450 -28.34 -41.53 -37.47
C THR A 450 -28.74 -42.63 -36.53
N LYS A 451 -28.75 -43.86 -37.09
CA LYS A 451 -28.83 -45.14 -36.37
C LYS A 451 -27.64 -45.21 -35.40
N ILE A 452 -27.96 -45.42 -34.15
CA ILE A 452 -26.99 -45.77 -33.10
C ILE A 452 -26.46 -47.21 -33.43
N PRO A 453 -25.14 -47.45 -33.38
CA PRO A 453 -24.63 -48.79 -33.48
C PRO A 453 -25.09 -49.63 -32.26
N GLU A 454 -25.63 -50.77 -32.50
CA GLU A 454 -26.28 -51.72 -31.56
C GLU A 454 -25.28 -52.46 -30.63
N ASP A 455 -24.06 -52.02 -30.39
CA ASP A 455 -23.08 -52.73 -29.62
C ASP A 455 -22.85 -52.25 -28.16
N SER A 456 -23.72 -51.38 -27.61
CA SER A 456 -23.65 -50.95 -26.21
C SER A 456 -24.86 -51.33 -25.33
N LEU A 457 -25.71 -52.26 -25.77
CA LEU A 457 -26.86 -52.78 -25.04
C LEU A 457 -26.62 -54.16 -24.43
N ILE A 458 -25.61 -54.28 -23.57
CA ILE A 458 -25.53 -55.39 -22.63
C ILE A 458 -25.03 -54.81 -21.31
N HIS A 459 -25.91 -54.59 -20.40
CA HIS A 459 -25.89 -54.66 -18.93
C HIS A 459 -26.82 -53.68 -18.26
N LYS A 460 -28.13 -53.84 -18.54
CA LYS A 460 -29.16 -53.49 -17.58
C LYS A 460 -29.67 -54.79 -16.98
N ARG A 461 -29.02 -55.30 -15.93
CA ARG A 461 -29.65 -56.18 -14.94
C ARG A 461 -28.81 -56.19 -13.66
N ASN A 462 -29.49 -55.90 -12.56
CA ASN A 462 -29.13 -56.12 -11.16
C ASN A 462 -28.01 -55.30 -10.56
N LEU A 463 -28.41 -54.30 -9.79
CA LEU A 463 -28.01 -54.12 -8.41
C LEU A 463 -28.97 -53.11 -7.75
N GLY A 464 -30.09 -53.68 -7.27
CA GLY A 464 -30.84 -53.06 -6.19
C GLY A 464 -30.10 -53.41 -4.92
N GLY A 465 -30.00 -52.50 -4.01
CA GLY A 465 -29.62 -52.78 -2.66
C GLY A 465 -28.52 -51.86 -2.09
N ILE A 466 -28.96 -51.12 -1.10
CA ILE A 466 -28.17 -50.59 0.02
C ILE A 466 -27.56 -49.18 -0.19
N LEU A 467 -28.41 -48.22 0.03
CA LEU A 467 -28.02 -46.90 0.57
C LEU A 467 -27.81 -47.07 2.09
N ALA A 468 -26.57 -47.11 2.53
CA ALA A 468 -26.22 -46.90 3.94
C ALA A 468 -25.88 -45.42 4.14
N LYS A 469 -26.65 -44.77 4.96
CA LYS A 469 -26.31 -43.45 5.55
C LYS A 469 -25.14 -43.67 6.52
N PRO A 470 -24.17 -42.78 6.59
CA PRO A 470 -23.25 -42.76 7.72
C PRO A 470 -23.91 -42.03 8.89
N GLU A 471 -24.05 -42.77 9.98
CA GLU A 471 -24.46 -42.26 11.29
C GLU A 471 -23.40 -41.30 11.87
N SER A 472 -23.92 -40.26 12.50
CA SER A 472 -23.19 -39.35 13.36
C SER A 472 -22.68 -40.08 14.62
N SER A 473 -21.36 -40.17 14.80
CA SER A 473 -20.79 -40.49 16.11
C SER A 473 -20.28 -39.22 16.79
N HIS A 474 -21.05 -38.79 17.79
CA HIS A 474 -20.58 -37.94 18.88
C HIS A 474 -19.56 -38.72 19.72
N GLY A 475 -18.33 -38.21 19.74
CA GLY A 475 -17.28 -38.61 20.68
C GLY A 475 -16.89 -37.45 21.54
N THR A 476 -17.48 -37.40 22.73
CA THR A 476 -17.02 -36.62 23.86
C THR A 476 -15.65 -37.06 24.33
N PHE A 477 -14.66 -36.18 24.36
CA PHE A 477 -13.44 -36.36 25.14
C PHE A 477 -13.46 -35.42 26.35
N LYS A 478 -13.39 -36.08 27.52
CA LYS A 478 -13.20 -35.45 28.84
C LYS A 478 -11.76 -35.01 29.00
N GLU A 479 -11.62 -33.82 29.61
CA GLU A 479 -10.40 -33.37 30.29
C GLU A 479 -9.92 -34.41 31.34
N THR A 480 -8.62 -34.59 31.46
CA THR A 480 -7.96 -34.82 32.74
C THR A 480 -6.47 -34.46 32.66
N ILE A 481 -6.06 -33.51 33.49
CA ILE A 481 -4.75 -33.10 34.04
C ILE A 481 -3.77 -32.41 33.08
#